data_321a34440491f89d00dad96ceb2393be
#
_entry.id   321a34440491f89d00dad96ceb2393be
#
_cell.length_a   1.000
_cell.length_b   1.000
_cell.length_c   1.000
_cell.angle_alpha   90.00
_cell.angle_beta   90.00
_cell.angle_gamma   90.00
#
_symmetry.space_group_name_H-M   'P 1'
#
loop_
_entity.id
_entity.type
_entity.pdbx_description
1 polymer ?
#
loop_
_entity_poly.entity_id
_entity_poly.type
_entity_poly.pdbx_seq_one_letter_code
_entity_poly.pdbx_strand_id
1 'polypeptide(L)'
;MKTGSMRHRIEIQVYSDTENEVGEMTKDWATYINLWAEKKQLRGSNTYEDNKEGIEYTYRFKVRYREDLNESMRIVHKGIIYDIKHINPINELNLFETHIDCVHHKEGVYNE
;
A
#
# COMPACT_ATOMS: atom_id res chain seq x y z
N MET A 1 4.86 17.49 -8.90
CA MET A 1 4.14 16.28 -9.29
C MET A 1 2.96 16.64 -10.14
N LYS A 2 2.73 15.90 -11.20
CA LYS A 2 1.67 16.21 -12.08
C LYS A 2 0.39 15.64 -11.56
N THR A 3 -0.60 16.48 -11.34
CA THR A 3 -1.83 15.96 -10.80
C THR A 3 -2.56 15.11 -11.82
N GLY A 4 -2.30 15.29 -13.08
CA GLY A 4 -3.01 14.48 -14.07
C GLY A 4 -2.66 13.01 -14.03
N SER A 5 -1.52 12.65 -13.44
CA SER A 5 -1.18 11.25 -13.41
C SER A 5 -1.69 10.58 -12.14
N MET A 6 -2.29 11.34 -11.22
CA MET A 6 -2.80 10.73 -10.00
C MET A 6 -4.23 10.35 -10.23
N ARG A 7 -4.43 9.27 -10.96
CA ARG A 7 -5.77 8.87 -11.31
C ARG A 7 -6.27 7.64 -10.60
N HIS A 8 -5.53 7.11 -9.66
CA HIS A 8 -5.95 5.91 -8.97
C HIS A 8 -6.32 6.26 -7.54
N ARG A 9 -7.52 5.88 -7.13
CA ARG A 9 -7.94 6.16 -5.78
C ARG A 9 -7.56 4.96 -4.92
N ILE A 10 -6.77 5.18 -3.90
CA ILE A 10 -6.33 4.09 -3.06
C ILE A 10 -6.78 4.35 -1.64
N GLU A 11 -6.96 3.29 -0.89
CA GLU A 11 -7.36 3.36 0.50
C GLU A 11 -6.18 2.87 1.33
N ILE A 12 -5.75 3.68 2.29
CA ILE A 12 -4.69 3.26 3.20
C ILE A 12 -5.37 2.75 4.45
N GLN A 13 -5.01 1.57 4.89
CA GLN A 13 -5.62 0.96 6.06
C GLN A 13 -4.60 0.75 7.16
N VAL A 14 -5.04 0.89 8.40
CA VAL A 14 -4.19 0.63 9.54
C VAL A 14 -4.78 -0.50 10.33
N TYR A 15 -3.93 -1.25 11.00
CA TYR A 15 -4.36 -2.37 11.80
C TYR A 15 -4.39 -1.85 13.22
N SER A 16 -5.53 -1.79 13.82
CA SER A 16 -5.63 -1.18 15.11
C SER A 16 -6.72 -1.83 15.95
N ASP A 17 -6.77 -1.46 17.21
CA ASP A 17 -7.76 -1.99 18.09
C ASP A 17 -9.10 -1.34 17.82
N THR A 18 -10.14 -2.11 17.78
CA THR A 18 -11.47 -1.58 17.61
C THR A 18 -12.36 -2.27 18.63
N GLU A 19 -13.49 -1.66 18.91
CA GLU A 19 -14.40 -2.24 19.88
C GLU A 19 -15.61 -2.73 19.12
N ASN A 20 -15.99 -3.99 19.31
CA ASN A 20 -17.11 -4.52 18.56
C ASN A 20 -18.40 -4.19 19.30
N GLU A 21 -19.51 -4.72 18.85
CA GLU A 21 -20.78 -4.37 19.38
C GLU A 21 -20.98 -4.77 20.80
N VAL A 22 -20.32 -5.76 21.30
CA VAL A 22 -20.47 -6.17 22.65
C VAL A 22 -19.39 -5.61 23.54
N GLY A 23 -18.64 -4.68 23.04
CA GLY A 23 -17.64 -4.04 23.87
C GLY A 23 -16.29 -4.71 23.94
N GLU A 24 -16.09 -5.74 23.16
CA GLU A 24 -14.80 -6.40 23.19
C GLU A 24 -13.82 -5.72 22.29
N MET A 25 -12.59 -5.66 22.69
CA MET A 25 -11.55 -5.05 21.89
C MET A 25 -10.98 -6.10 20.94
N THR A 26 -10.92 -5.80 19.68
CA THR A 26 -10.35 -6.70 18.70
C THR A 26 -9.43 -5.87 17.83
N LYS A 27 -8.58 -6.54 17.06
CA LYS A 27 -7.73 -5.85 16.12
C LYS A 27 -8.24 -6.09 14.73
N ASP A 28 -8.30 -5.05 13.96
CA ASP A 28 -8.80 -5.19 12.61
C ASP A 28 -8.25 -4.06 11.76
N TRP A 29 -8.40 -4.22 10.46
CA TRP A 29 -7.96 -3.18 9.54
C TRP A 29 -9.07 -2.14 9.41
N ALA A 30 -8.68 -0.90 9.45
CA ALA A 30 -9.65 0.18 9.32
C ALA A 30 -9.09 1.21 8.36
N THR A 31 -9.95 1.93 7.70
CA THR A 31 -9.52 2.95 6.77
C THR A 31 -8.85 4.08 7.53
N TYR A 32 -7.63 4.40 7.12
CA TYR A 32 -6.94 5.51 7.69
C TYR A 32 -7.20 6.75 6.82
N ILE A 33 -7.01 6.63 5.52
CA ILE A 33 -7.22 7.75 4.64
C ILE A 33 -7.32 7.25 3.22
N ASN A 34 -8.05 7.96 2.39
CA ASN A 34 -8.13 7.64 0.97
C ASN A 34 -7.34 8.70 0.23
N LEU A 35 -6.51 8.29 -0.71
CA LEU A 35 -5.64 9.20 -1.41
C LEU A 35 -5.71 8.95 -2.91
N TRP A 36 -5.39 9.97 -3.66
CA TRP A 36 -5.21 9.82 -5.09
C TRP A 36 -3.75 9.50 -5.32
N ALA A 37 -3.48 8.61 -6.23
CA ALA A 37 -2.12 8.15 -6.45
C ALA A 37 -1.85 7.88 -7.91
N GLU A 38 -0.58 7.90 -8.27
CA GLU A 38 -0.14 7.45 -9.55
C GLU A 38 0.42 6.05 -9.30
N LYS A 39 0.00 5.05 -10.06
CA LYS A 39 0.42 3.68 -9.85
C LYS A 39 1.40 3.28 -10.92
N LYS A 40 2.50 2.69 -10.54
CA LYS A 40 3.49 2.25 -11.50
C LYS A 40 3.93 0.86 -11.13
N GLN A 41 3.96 -0.05 -12.09
CA GLN A 41 4.45 -1.38 -11.83
C GLN A 41 5.94 -1.38 -12.05
N LEU A 42 6.69 -1.78 -11.08
CA LEU A 42 8.11 -1.86 -11.21
C LEU A 42 8.46 -3.25 -11.74
N ARG A 43 9.74 -3.46 -12.08
CA ARG A 43 10.12 -4.71 -12.61
C ARG A 43 9.84 -5.79 -11.60
N GLY A 44 9.37 -6.90 -12.01
CA GLY A 44 9.13 -8.02 -11.13
C GLY A 44 10.42 -8.57 -10.60
N SER A 45 10.43 -9.07 -9.40
CA SER A 45 11.62 -9.60 -8.86
C SER A 45 11.62 -11.10 -9.01
N ASN A 46 12.80 -11.65 -9.10
CA ASN A 46 12.95 -13.06 -9.28
C ASN A 46 13.15 -13.70 -7.97
N THR A 47 12.16 -14.36 -7.49
CA THR A 47 12.32 -15.03 -6.25
C THR A 47 12.11 -16.47 -6.45
N TYR A 48 12.48 -16.93 -7.61
CA TYR A 48 12.14 -18.25 -7.90
C TYR A 48 12.89 -19.21 -7.15
N GLU A 49 13.94 -18.89 -6.58
CA GLU A 49 14.61 -19.89 -5.89
C GLU A 49 13.74 -20.23 -4.72
N ASP A 50 12.95 -19.34 -4.24
CA ASP A 50 12.09 -19.66 -3.18
C ASP A 50 10.74 -19.98 -3.64
N ASN A 51 10.36 -19.49 -4.75
CA ASN A 51 9.03 -19.60 -5.14
C ASN A 51 8.94 -19.95 -6.52
N LYS A 52 8.82 -21.14 -6.84
CA LYS A 52 8.77 -21.48 -8.18
C LYS A 52 7.57 -21.07 -8.82
N GLU A 53 6.58 -20.64 -8.10
CA GLU A 53 5.44 -20.28 -8.76
C GLU A 53 5.43 -19.01 -9.32
N GLY A 54 6.37 -18.28 -9.25
CA GLY A 54 6.31 -17.12 -9.93
C GLY A 54 7.04 -15.97 -9.53
N ILE A 55 6.67 -14.83 -10.03
CA ILE A 55 7.37 -13.64 -9.87
C ILE A 55 6.57 -12.73 -8.99
N GLU A 56 7.20 -12.12 -8.03
CA GLU A 56 6.56 -11.18 -7.19
C GLU A 56 6.71 -9.82 -7.82
N TYR A 57 5.63 -9.14 -8.11
CA TYR A 57 5.69 -7.84 -8.72
C TYR A 57 5.63 -6.75 -7.68
N THR A 58 6.42 -5.73 -7.86
CA THR A 58 6.44 -4.59 -6.98
C THR A 58 5.75 -3.44 -7.67
N TYR A 59 4.94 -2.74 -6.93
CA TYR A 59 4.24 -1.60 -7.46
C TYR A 59 4.63 -0.39 -6.64
N ARG A 60 4.66 0.77 -7.29
CA ARG A 60 4.94 2.01 -6.59
C ARG A 60 3.73 2.90 -6.74
N PHE A 61 3.19 3.36 -5.61
CA PHE A 61 2.13 4.32 -5.64
C PHE A 61 2.74 5.64 -5.22
N LYS A 62 2.58 6.68 -6.03
CA LYS A 62 3.11 7.99 -5.73
C LYS A 62 1.96 8.85 -5.31
N VAL A 63 2.05 9.43 -4.11
CA VAL A 63 1.00 10.30 -3.60
C VAL A 63 1.63 11.62 -3.24
N ARG A 64 0.83 12.60 -2.89
CA ARG A 64 1.35 13.86 -2.48
C ARG A 64 2.14 13.67 -1.22
N TYR A 65 3.10 14.51 -0.97
CA TYR A 65 4.02 14.36 0.14
C TYR A 65 3.28 14.26 1.46
N ARG A 66 3.62 13.25 2.23
CA ARG A 66 3.09 13.06 3.56
C ARG A 66 4.10 12.27 4.35
N GLU A 67 4.10 12.46 5.66
CA GLU A 67 5.02 11.73 6.50
C GLU A 67 4.30 10.88 7.52
N ASP A 68 2.98 10.72 7.40
CA ASP A 68 2.23 9.98 8.38
C ASP A 68 1.99 8.51 8.03
N LEU A 69 2.58 8.05 6.94
CA LEU A 69 2.39 6.68 6.53
C LEU A 69 3.55 5.82 7.03
N ASN A 70 3.28 4.57 7.30
CA ASN A 70 4.36 3.68 7.71
C ASN A 70 4.14 2.29 7.16
N GLU A 71 5.12 1.43 7.37
CA GLU A 71 5.11 0.14 6.73
C GLU A 71 4.21 -0.87 7.39
N SER A 72 3.58 -0.51 8.50
CA SER A 72 2.64 -1.43 9.09
C SER A 72 1.25 -1.23 8.48
N MET A 73 1.08 -0.26 7.62
CA MET A 73 -0.17 -0.02 6.94
C MET A 73 -0.23 -0.84 5.67
N ARG A 74 -1.37 -0.84 5.02
CA ARG A 74 -1.48 -1.51 3.73
C ARG A 74 -2.35 -0.68 2.80
N ILE A 75 -2.30 -0.97 1.52
CA ILE A 75 -3.05 -0.25 0.51
C ILE A 75 -4.10 -1.18 -0.08
N VAL A 76 -5.30 -0.67 -0.25
CA VAL A 76 -6.33 -1.41 -0.96
C VAL A 76 -6.69 -0.59 -2.19
N HIS A 77 -6.61 -1.20 -3.36
CA HIS A 77 -6.91 -0.54 -4.60
C HIS A 77 -7.69 -1.50 -5.48
N LYS A 78 -8.92 -1.14 -5.81
CA LYS A 78 -9.77 -1.97 -6.64
C LYS A 78 -9.93 -3.37 -6.08
N GLY A 79 -10.05 -3.45 -4.78
CA GLY A 79 -10.25 -4.75 -4.14
C GLY A 79 -8.99 -5.57 -3.93
N ILE A 80 -7.86 -5.06 -4.38
CA ILE A 80 -6.62 -5.78 -4.23
C ILE A 80 -5.82 -5.19 -3.11
N ILE A 81 -5.30 -6.03 -2.25
CA ILE A 81 -4.52 -5.60 -1.10
C ILE A 81 -3.04 -5.64 -1.42
N TYR A 82 -2.35 -4.57 -1.09
CA TYR A 82 -0.92 -4.49 -1.31
C TYR A 82 -0.23 -4.26 0.02
N ASP A 83 0.78 -5.06 0.31
CA ASP A 83 1.55 -4.91 1.53
C ASP A 83 2.65 -3.89 1.29
N ILE A 84 2.78 -2.93 2.17
CA ILE A 84 3.77 -1.88 2.01
C ILE A 84 5.13 -2.39 2.43
N LYS A 85 6.11 -2.23 1.56
CA LYS A 85 7.45 -2.68 1.87
C LYS A 85 8.38 -1.52 2.15
N HIS A 86 8.14 -0.37 1.58
CA HIS A 86 9.05 0.74 1.77
C HIS A 86 8.32 2.04 1.50
N ILE A 87 8.56 3.06 2.29
CA ILE A 87 7.95 4.35 2.10
C ILE A 87 9.07 5.36 2.04
N ASN A 88 9.06 6.18 0.99
CA ASN A 88 10.08 7.16 0.79
C ASN A 88 9.45 8.54 0.59
N PRO A 89 9.36 9.35 1.63
CA PRO A 89 8.81 10.68 1.48
C PRO A 89 9.91 11.58 0.91
N ILE A 90 9.64 12.24 -0.19
CA ILE A 90 10.61 13.09 -0.86
C ILE A 90 10.18 14.52 -0.75
N ASN A 91 10.98 15.32 -0.08
CA ASN A 91 10.66 16.70 0.10
C ASN A 91 11.86 17.50 -0.37
N GLU A 92 11.95 17.69 -1.67
CA GLU A 92 13.05 18.40 -2.25
C GLU A 92 12.55 19.55 -3.07
N LEU A 93 13.45 20.35 -3.52
CA LEU A 93 13.15 21.59 -4.15
C LEU A 93 12.02 21.54 -5.14
N ASN A 94 12.00 20.66 -6.02
CA ASN A 94 10.95 20.59 -6.99
C ASN A 94 10.14 19.32 -6.93
N LEU A 95 10.19 18.61 -5.83
CA LEU A 95 9.54 17.34 -5.76
C LEU A 95 8.98 17.10 -4.38
N PHE A 96 7.66 17.09 -4.25
CA PHE A 96 7.03 16.82 -3.00
C PHE A 96 6.11 15.62 -3.18
N GLU A 97 6.66 14.44 -3.04
CA GLU A 97 5.90 13.23 -3.24
C GLU A 97 6.28 12.21 -2.21
N THR A 98 5.40 11.29 -1.92
CA THR A 98 5.74 10.14 -1.10
C THR A 98 5.56 8.93 -2.00
N HIS A 99 6.62 8.14 -2.11
CA HIS A 99 6.58 6.94 -2.93
C HIS A 99 6.37 5.76 -2.00
N ILE A 100 5.37 4.95 -2.28
CA ILE A 100 5.06 3.80 -1.46
C ILE A 100 5.28 2.56 -2.31
N ASP A 101 6.29 1.80 -1.98
CA ASP A 101 6.60 0.58 -2.71
C ASP A 101 5.93 -0.57 -1.99
N CYS A 102 5.19 -1.36 -2.73
CA CYS A 102 4.42 -2.42 -2.12
C CYS A 102 4.33 -3.61 -3.04
N VAL A 103 3.91 -4.72 -2.51
CA VAL A 103 3.77 -5.94 -3.29
C VAL A 103 2.35 -6.44 -3.12
N HIS A 104 1.87 -7.14 -4.12
CA HIS A 104 0.54 -7.68 -4.11
C HIS A 104 0.46 -8.72 -3.00
N HIS A 105 -0.51 -8.56 -2.13
CA HIS A 105 -0.66 -9.53 -1.06
C HIS A 105 -1.19 -10.82 -1.63
N LYS A 106 -0.54 -11.92 -1.30
CA LYS A 106 -0.96 -13.15 -1.87
C LYS A 106 -2.17 -13.58 -1.26
N GLU A 107 -3.19 -13.49 -1.94
CA GLU A 107 -4.33 -13.78 -1.44
C GLU A 107 -4.67 -15.08 -1.13
N GLY A 108 -4.25 -15.90 -1.75
CA GLY A 108 -4.58 -17.20 -1.49
C GLY A 108 -4.53 -17.44 -0.11
N VAL A 109 -3.75 -16.67 0.46
CA VAL A 109 -3.55 -16.88 1.66
C VAL A 109 -4.65 -16.61 2.45
N TYR A 110 -5.36 -15.68 2.17
CA TYR A 110 -6.21 -15.36 3.07
C TYR A 110 -7.49 -15.69 2.83
N ASN A 111 -7.67 -16.16 1.92
CA ASN A 111 -8.88 -16.37 1.63
C ASN A 111 -9.39 -17.20 2.60
N GLU A 112 -9.03 -17.19 3.43
CA GLU A 112 -9.48 -17.82 4.32
C GLU A 112 -10.25 -17.39 4.92
#